data_4800c6444902417d3c9f322341c8672d
#
_entry.id   4800c6444902417d3c9f322341c8672d
#
_cell.length_a   1.000
_cell.length_b   1.000
_cell.length_c   1.000
_cell.angle_alpha   90.00
_cell.angle_beta   90.00
_cell.angle_gamma   90.00
#
_symmetry.space_group_name_H-M   'P 1'
#
loop_
_entity.id
_entity.type
_entity.pdbx_description
1 polymer ?
#
loop_
_entity_poly.entity_id
_entity_poly.type
_entity_poly.pdbx_seq_one_letter_code
_entity_poly.pdbx_strand_id
1 'polypeptide(L)'
;MPGRDKTTTSPADKAAHYHGHRRRLRQRFLAAGSEAISDYEMLELILFRAIPQRDVKPLAKDLLATFGSFSEVIAAPVERLKEVDGLGEAAITELKIVQAAANRLVRGEVKQRQVLSSWSNVLDYCRAAMAFESKEHFRILFLDKGNHLIADEQHQTGTVDHTPVYPREVVKRALELSATAVILVHNHPTR
;
A
#
# COMPACT_ATOMS: atom_id res chain seq x y z
N MET A 1 -48.21 -26.68 -17.93
CA MET A 1 -46.96 -25.91 -17.83
C MET A 1 -47.02 -25.03 -16.60
N PRO A 2 -46.34 -25.35 -15.48
CA PRO A 2 -46.34 -24.48 -14.30
C PRO A 2 -45.24 -23.39 -14.46
N GLY A 3 -45.65 -22.14 -14.18
CA GLY A 3 -44.81 -20.96 -14.25
C GLY A 3 -43.63 -21.01 -13.25
N ARG A 4 -42.47 -20.60 -13.73
CA ARG A 4 -41.27 -20.35 -12.88
C ARG A 4 -41.53 -19.13 -12.00
N ASP A 5 -41.70 -19.40 -10.72
CA ASP A 5 -41.74 -18.41 -9.66
C ASP A 5 -40.35 -17.74 -9.56
N LYS A 6 -40.26 -16.48 -10.01
CA LYS A 6 -39.09 -15.65 -9.79
C LYS A 6 -39.22 -15.08 -8.37
N THR A 7 -38.62 -15.75 -7.41
CA THR A 7 -38.43 -15.22 -6.05
C THR A 7 -37.61 -13.94 -6.10
N THR A 8 -38.32 -12.82 -6.14
CA THR A 8 -37.74 -11.48 -5.95
C THR A 8 -37.37 -11.32 -4.49
N THR A 9 -36.10 -11.52 -4.15
CA THR A 9 -35.54 -11.25 -2.82
C THR A 9 -35.77 -9.80 -2.44
N SER A 10 -36.44 -9.56 -1.31
CA SER A 10 -36.72 -8.23 -0.75
C SER A 10 -35.43 -7.44 -0.48
N PRO A 11 -35.45 -6.09 -0.58
CA PRO A 11 -34.31 -5.26 -0.16
C PRO A 11 -33.85 -5.52 1.29
N ALA A 12 -34.79 -5.88 2.18
CA ALA A 12 -34.50 -6.25 3.56
C ALA A 12 -33.72 -7.57 3.68
N ASP A 13 -34.04 -8.59 2.84
CA ASP A 13 -33.34 -9.87 2.80
C ASP A 13 -31.90 -9.70 2.27
N LYS A 14 -31.71 -8.85 1.27
CA LYS A 14 -30.37 -8.51 0.77
C LYS A 14 -29.53 -7.81 1.84
N ALA A 15 -30.11 -6.85 2.58
CA ALA A 15 -29.44 -6.17 3.68
C ALA A 15 -29.02 -7.12 4.81
N ALA A 16 -29.90 -8.04 5.23
CA ALA A 16 -29.60 -9.04 6.23
C ALA A 16 -28.47 -10.00 5.81
N HIS A 17 -28.40 -10.35 4.53
CA HIS A 17 -27.42 -11.29 3.99
C HIS A 17 -25.98 -10.75 4.03
N TYR A 18 -25.74 -9.50 3.64
CA TYR A 18 -24.38 -8.94 3.67
C TYR A 18 -23.91 -8.57 5.10
N HIS A 19 -24.81 -8.22 6.02
CA HIS A 19 -24.45 -8.03 7.44
C HIS A 19 -23.92 -9.33 8.07
N GLY A 20 -24.57 -10.47 7.81
CA GLY A 20 -24.10 -11.77 8.24
C GLY A 20 -22.74 -12.14 7.63
N HIS A 21 -22.53 -11.83 6.34
CA HIS A 21 -21.27 -12.05 5.65
C HIS A 21 -20.12 -11.25 6.30
N ARG A 22 -20.27 -9.94 6.52
CA ARG A 22 -19.27 -9.10 7.15
C ARG A 22 -18.81 -9.60 8.51
N ARG A 23 -19.75 -10.04 9.35
CA ARG A 23 -19.42 -10.61 10.66
C ARG A 23 -18.61 -11.89 10.52
N ARG A 24 -19.04 -12.83 9.67
CA ARG A 24 -18.32 -14.10 9.46
C ARG A 24 -16.93 -13.88 8.90
N LEU A 25 -16.76 -12.95 7.96
CA LEU A 25 -15.45 -12.66 7.36
C LEU A 25 -14.49 -12.07 8.40
N ARG A 26 -14.93 -11.12 9.23
CA ARG A 26 -14.13 -10.60 10.35
C ARG A 26 -13.74 -11.68 11.36
N GLN A 27 -14.67 -12.56 11.72
CA GLN A 27 -14.40 -13.66 12.64
C GLN A 27 -13.37 -14.63 12.05
N ARG A 28 -13.48 -14.98 10.76
CA ARG A 28 -12.51 -15.84 10.09
C ARG A 28 -11.12 -15.19 10.04
N PHE A 29 -11.03 -13.92 9.74
CA PHE A 29 -9.76 -13.18 9.75
C PHE A 29 -9.11 -13.19 11.15
N LEU A 30 -9.88 -12.91 12.19
CA LEU A 30 -9.35 -12.88 13.57
C LEU A 30 -8.97 -14.28 14.09
N ALA A 31 -9.67 -15.32 13.67
CA ALA A 31 -9.42 -16.68 14.15
C ALA A 31 -8.28 -17.39 13.41
N ALA A 32 -8.11 -17.13 12.10
CA ALA A 32 -7.21 -17.89 11.24
C ALA A 32 -6.15 -17.03 10.53
N GLY A 33 -6.16 -15.70 10.71
CA GLY A 33 -5.18 -14.80 10.14
C GLY A 33 -5.36 -14.53 8.65
N SER A 34 -4.37 -13.85 8.05
CA SER A 34 -4.38 -13.44 6.65
C SER A 34 -4.36 -14.61 5.67
N GLU A 35 -3.71 -15.71 6.01
CA GLU A 35 -3.56 -16.89 5.14
C GLU A 35 -4.90 -17.57 4.80
N ALA A 36 -5.91 -17.37 5.65
CA ALA A 36 -7.27 -17.91 5.42
C ALA A 36 -8.17 -16.98 4.58
N ILE A 37 -7.65 -15.82 4.13
CA ILE A 37 -8.40 -14.77 3.45
C ILE A 37 -7.80 -14.55 2.06
N SER A 38 -8.64 -14.57 1.04
CA SER A 38 -8.23 -14.22 -0.32
C SER A 38 -8.09 -12.71 -0.51
N ASP A 39 -7.38 -12.29 -1.56
CA ASP A 39 -7.13 -10.87 -1.87
C ASP A 39 -8.41 -10.04 -1.93
N TYR A 40 -9.46 -10.53 -2.62
CA TYR A 40 -10.72 -9.78 -2.67
C TYR A 40 -11.42 -9.70 -1.31
N GLU A 41 -11.30 -10.72 -0.47
CA GLU A 41 -11.84 -10.70 0.90
C GLU A 41 -11.07 -9.75 1.82
N MET A 42 -9.76 -9.63 1.63
CA MET A 42 -8.96 -8.63 2.30
C MET A 42 -9.39 -7.21 1.92
N LEU A 43 -9.64 -6.96 0.62
CA LEU A 43 -10.21 -5.69 0.17
C LEU A 43 -11.61 -5.45 0.73
N GLU A 44 -12.49 -6.48 0.79
CA GLU A 44 -13.80 -6.35 1.44
C GLU A 44 -13.68 -5.87 2.88
N LEU A 45 -12.75 -6.44 3.66
CA LEU A 45 -12.52 -6.07 5.07
C LEU A 45 -12.15 -4.59 5.22
N ILE A 46 -11.31 -4.06 4.32
CA ILE A 46 -10.91 -2.64 4.30
C ILE A 46 -12.12 -1.77 3.91
N LEU A 47 -12.80 -2.13 2.83
CA LEU A 47 -13.92 -1.36 2.29
C LEU A 47 -15.15 -1.32 3.21
N PHE A 48 -15.33 -2.30 4.11
CA PHE A 48 -16.45 -2.33 5.05
C PHE A 48 -16.54 -1.10 5.94
N ARG A 49 -15.43 -0.41 6.20
CA ARG A 49 -15.41 0.79 7.03
C ARG A 49 -15.96 2.01 6.29
N ALA A 50 -15.52 2.17 5.05
CA ALA A 50 -15.91 3.31 4.23
C ALA A 50 -17.29 3.13 3.56
N ILE A 51 -17.73 1.88 3.36
CA ILE A 51 -18.97 1.56 2.64
C ILE A 51 -19.84 0.64 3.52
N PRO A 52 -20.53 1.17 4.54
CA PRO A 52 -21.22 0.31 5.52
C PRO A 52 -22.53 -0.30 5.01
N GLN A 53 -23.20 0.31 4.02
CA GLN A 53 -24.59 -0.01 3.70
C GLN A 53 -24.80 -0.78 2.38
N ARG A 54 -23.74 -1.19 1.68
CA ARG A 54 -23.88 -1.99 0.44
C ARG A 54 -22.92 -3.15 0.40
N ASP A 55 -23.21 -4.11 -0.49
CA ASP A 55 -22.28 -5.18 -0.82
C ASP A 55 -21.04 -4.58 -1.53
N VAL A 56 -19.86 -4.85 -0.98
CA VAL A 56 -18.57 -4.39 -1.53
C VAL A 56 -17.83 -5.48 -2.30
N LYS A 57 -18.34 -6.69 -2.33
CA LYS A 57 -17.71 -7.82 -3.03
C LYS A 57 -17.52 -7.59 -4.53
N PRO A 58 -18.52 -7.05 -5.27
CA PRO A 58 -18.30 -6.67 -6.66
C PRO A 58 -17.17 -5.67 -6.81
N LEU A 59 -17.19 -4.58 -6.02
CA LEU A 59 -16.16 -3.53 -6.05
C LEU A 59 -14.76 -4.08 -5.74
N ALA A 60 -14.62 -4.98 -4.76
CA ALA A 60 -13.34 -5.61 -4.43
C ALA A 60 -12.80 -6.44 -5.61
N LYS A 61 -13.68 -7.14 -6.33
CA LYS A 61 -13.30 -7.91 -7.52
C LYS A 61 -12.94 -7.01 -8.70
N ASP A 62 -13.66 -5.91 -8.90
CA ASP A 62 -13.40 -4.94 -9.96
C ASP A 62 -12.05 -4.24 -9.74
N LEU A 63 -11.70 -3.93 -8.49
CA LEU A 63 -10.38 -3.44 -8.14
C LEU A 63 -9.26 -4.42 -8.52
N LEU A 64 -9.40 -5.71 -8.18
CA LEU A 64 -8.41 -6.72 -8.58
C LEU A 64 -8.35 -6.91 -10.09
N ALA A 65 -9.48 -6.87 -10.78
CA ALA A 65 -9.51 -6.97 -12.24
C ALA A 65 -8.82 -5.77 -12.91
N THR A 66 -8.93 -4.56 -12.32
CA THR A 66 -8.35 -3.34 -12.86
C THR A 66 -6.85 -3.23 -12.59
N PHE A 67 -6.39 -3.61 -11.39
CA PHE A 67 -5.01 -3.38 -10.93
C PHE A 67 -4.16 -4.65 -10.86
N GLY A 68 -4.76 -5.85 -10.88
CA GLY A 68 -4.08 -7.14 -10.93
C GLY A 68 -3.98 -7.86 -9.58
N SER A 69 -3.46 -7.23 -8.54
CA SER A 69 -3.25 -7.85 -7.22
C SER A 69 -3.66 -6.92 -6.07
N PHE A 70 -3.77 -7.47 -4.87
CA PHE A 70 -3.99 -6.69 -3.64
C PHE A 70 -2.92 -5.59 -3.46
N SER A 71 -1.66 -5.96 -3.67
CA SER A 71 -0.53 -5.02 -3.52
C SER A 71 -0.62 -3.86 -4.50
N GLU A 72 -0.98 -4.13 -5.75
CA GLU A 72 -1.15 -3.12 -6.79
C GLU A 72 -2.34 -2.21 -6.52
N VAL A 73 -3.44 -2.73 -5.99
CA VAL A 73 -4.58 -1.90 -5.53
C VAL A 73 -4.16 -0.95 -4.41
N ILE A 74 -3.48 -1.46 -3.39
CA ILE A 74 -3.02 -0.65 -2.25
C ILE A 74 -2.02 0.43 -2.70
N ALA A 75 -1.13 0.09 -3.63
CA ALA A 75 -0.09 0.98 -4.14
C ALA A 75 -0.59 1.96 -5.21
N ALA A 76 -1.73 1.70 -5.86
CA ALA A 76 -2.24 2.49 -6.98
C ALA A 76 -2.34 3.99 -6.66
N PRO A 77 -1.97 4.90 -7.57
CA PRO A 77 -2.13 6.34 -7.39
C PRO A 77 -3.59 6.72 -7.13
N VAL A 78 -3.79 7.75 -6.30
CA VAL A 78 -5.14 8.25 -5.94
C VAL A 78 -5.97 8.57 -7.18
N GLU A 79 -5.35 9.17 -8.20
CA GLU A 79 -6.05 9.53 -9.44
C GLU A 79 -6.56 8.31 -10.20
N ARG A 80 -5.79 7.22 -10.23
CA ARG A 80 -6.21 5.95 -10.83
C ARG A 80 -7.33 5.28 -10.04
N LEU A 81 -7.27 5.36 -8.70
CA LEU A 81 -8.34 4.84 -7.83
C LEU A 81 -9.66 5.60 -8.02
N LYS A 82 -9.61 6.90 -8.28
CA LYS A 82 -10.80 7.72 -8.57
C LYS A 82 -11.52 7.32 -9.87
N GLU A 83 -10.84 6.66 -10.79
CA GLU A 83 -11.44 6.18 -12.04
C GLU A 83 -12.34 4.94 -11.84
N VAL A 84 -12.25 4.28 -10.67
CA VAL A 84 -13.05 3.08 -10.38
C VAL A 84 -14.43 3.44 -9.88
N ASP A 85 -15.46 3.04 -10.63
CA ASP A 85 -16.84 3.31 -10.29
C ASP A 85 -17.21 2.78 -8.90
N GLY A 86 -17.81 3.65 -8.10
CA GLY A 86 -18.24 3.30 -6.76
C GLY A 86 -17.16 3.32 -5.69
N LEU A 87 -15.91 3.65 -6.02
CA LEU A 87 -14.83 3.84 -5.06
C LEU A 87 -14.75 5.33 -4.66
N GLY A 88 -15.49 5.72 -3.61
CA GLY A 88 -15.49 7.10 -3.11
C GLY A 88 -14.23 7.45 -2.31
N GLU A 89 -14.06 8.75 -2.03
CA GLU A 89 -12.90 9.30 -1.32
C GLU A 89 -12.60 8.60 0.03
N ALA A 90 -13.65 8.30 0.80
CA ALA A 90 -13.49 7.58 2.07
C ALA A 90 -12.86 6.19 1.88
N ALA A 91 -13.25 5.45 0.84
CA ALA A 91 -12.70 4.13 0.54
C ALA A 91 -11.25 4.23 0.04
N ILE A 92 -10.93 5.23 -0.80
CA ILE A 92 -9.57 5.52 -1.23
C ILE A 92 -8.69 5.84 -0.01
N THR A 93 -9.20 6.64 0.92
CA THR A 93 -8.46 6.98 2.16
C THR A 93 -8.12 5.73 2.98
N GLU A 94 -9.06 4.80 3.16
CA GLU A 94 -8.78 3.53 3.88
C GLU A 94 -7.68 2.71 3.19
N LEU A 95 -7.69 2.60 1.85
CA LEU A 95 -6.62 1.93 1.09
C LEU A 95 -5.27 2.61 1.31
N LYS A 96 -5.23 3.95 1.30
CA LYS A 96 -3.99 4.73 1.52
C LYS A 96 -3.49 4.68 2.97
N ILE A 97 -4.36 4.53 3.94
CA ILE A 97 -3.98 4.27 5.34
C ILE A 97 -3.25 2.93 5.45
N VAL A 98 -3.74 1.88 4.79
CA VAL A 98 -3.07 0.56 4.78
C VAL A 98 -1.68 0.67 4.15
N GLN A 99 -1.55 1.35 3.01
CA GLN A 99 -0.24 1.61 2.38
C GLN A 99 0.71 2.35 3.33
N ALA A 100 0.23 3.43 3.94
CA ALA A 100 1.04 4.23 4.85
C ALA A 100 1.47 3.44 6.11
N ALA A 101 0.60 2.59 6.64
CA ALA A 101 0.92 1.72 7.77
C ALA A 101 1.98 0.69 7.42
N ALA A 102 1.85 0.01 6.28
CA ALA A 102 2.84 -0.95 5.79
C ALA A 102 4.22 -0.29 5.61
N ASN A 103 4.27 0.88 4.96
CA ASN A 103 5.51 1.64 4.79
C ASN A 103 6.16 2.03 6.12
N ARG A 104 5.36 2.41 7.14
CA ARG A 104 5.88 2.74 8.47
C ARG A 104 6.46 1.54 9.20
N LEU A 105 5.82 0.37 9.08
CA LEU A 105 6.33 -0.88 9.67
C LEU A 105 7.68 -1.25 9.07
N VAL A 106 7.79 -1.26 7.74
CA VAL A 106 9.04 -1.57 7.04
C VAL A 106 10.15 -0.58 7.44
N ARG A 107 9.86 0.73 7.49
CA ARG A 107 10.81 1.75 7.95
C ARG A 107 11.22 1.54 9.41
N GLY A 108 10.30 1.14 10.28
CA GLY A 108 10.58 0.82 11.68
C GLY A 108 11.53 -0.36 11.82
N GLU A 109 11.31 -1.42 11.06
CA GLU A 109 12.19 -2.58 11.03
C GLU A 109 13.60 -2.26 10.54
N VAL A 110 13.72 -1.44 9.49
CA VAL A 110 15.03 -1.02 8.94
C VAL A 110 15.80 -0.18 9.96
N LYS A 111 15.14 0.72 10.70
CA LYS A 111 15.78 1.51 11.76
C LYS A 111 16.30 0.66 12.92
N GLN A 112 15.69 -0.49 13.19
CA GLN A 112 16.09 -1.39 14.28
C GLN A 112 17.15 -2.43 13.86
N ARG A 113 17.34 -2.65 12.55
CA ARG A 113 18.28 -3.64 12.00
C ARG A 113 19.49 -2.92 11.40
N GLN A 114 20.64 -3.63 11.39
CA GLN A 114 21.77 -3.21 10.58
C GLN A 114 21.38 -3.26 9.11
N VAL A 115 21.29 -2.12 8.47
CA VAL A 115 20.81 -1.98 7.07
C VAL A 115 21.68 -2.81 6.10
N LEU A 116 22.98 -2.97 6.40
CA LEU A 116 23.92 -3.72 5.58
C LEU A 116 24.20 -5.15 6.09
N SER A 117 23.45 -5.66 7.07
CA SER A 117 23.57 -7.07 7.43
C SER A 117 23.09 -7.98 6.28
N SER A 118 22.24 -7.45 5.39
CA SER A 118 21.78 -8.14 4.19
C SER A 118 21.38 -7.11 3.13
N TRP A 119 21.97 -7.21 1.94
CA TRP A 119 21.57 -6.40 0.78
C TRP A 119 20.10 -6.60 0.40
N SER A 120 19.55 -7.78 0.64
CA SER A 120 18.13 -8.06 0.43
C SER A 120 17.22 -7.16 1.27
N ASN A 121 17.55 -6.89 2.53
CA ASN A 121 16.75 -6.02 3.40
C ASN A 121 16.72 -4.58 2.88
N VAL A 122 17.84 -4.08 2.33
CA VAL A 122 17.89 -2.75 1.69
C VAL A 122 17.00 -2.73 0.45
N LEU A 123 17.06 -3.75 -0.39
CA LEU A 123 16.25 -3.84 -1.61
C LEU A 123 14.75 -3.94 -1.27
N ASP A 124 14.37 -4.73 -0.28
CA ASP A 124 12.97 -4.88 0.14
C ASP A 124 12.41 -3.56 0.70
N TYR A 125 13.23 -2.85 1.49
CA TYR A 125 12.88 -1.51 1.94
C TYR A 125 12.68 -0.54 0.77
N CYS A 126 13.64 -0.49 -0.17
CA CYS A 126 13.57 0.40 -1.33
C CYS A 126 12.36 0.07 -2.22
N ARG A 127 12.05 -1.22 -2.42
CA ARG A 127 10.85 -1.64 -3.14
C ARG A 127 9.58 -1.17 -2.44
N ALA A 128 9.45 -1.39 -1.12
CA ALA A 128 8.30 -0.93 -0.37
C ALA A 128 8.15 0.60 -0.38
N ALA A 129 9.26 1.33 -0.38
CA ALA A 129 9.26 2.79 -0.31
C ALA A 129 9.07 3.49 -1.67
N MET A 130 9.43 2.84 -2.78
CA MET A 130 9.56 3.52 -4.07
C MET A 130 9.03 2.74 -5.30
N ALA A 131 8.81 1.43 -5.23
CA ALA A 131 8.50 0.61 -6.42
C ALA A 131 7.16 0.99 -7.10
N PHE A 132 6.24 1.60 -6.36
CA PHE A 132 4.92 1.98 -6.86
C PHE A 132 4.73 3.50 -7.00
N GLU A 133 5.83 4.25 -6.93
CA GLU A 133 5.77 5.67 -7.18
C GLU A 133 5.72 5.95 -8.70
N SER A 134 4.78 6.78 -9.11
CA SER A 134 4.58 7.13 -10.52
C SER A 134 5.56 8.18 -11.05
N LYS A 135 6.38 8.74 -10.17
CA LYS A 135 7.43 9.73 -10.48
C LYS A 135 8.78 9.21 -10.06
N GLU A 136 9.82 9.73 -10.71
CA GLU A 136 11.19 9.49 -10.26
C GLU A 136 11.43 10.15 -8.91
N HIS A 137 11.97 9.36 -7.97
CA HIS A 137 12.38 9.80 -6.66
C HIS A 137 13.84 9.46 -6.43
N PHE A 138 14.56 10.41 -5.87
CA PHE A 138 15.90 10.21 -5.37
C PHE A 138 15.88 10.24 -3.84
N ARG A 139 16.37 9.17 -3.22
CA ARG A 139 16.43 9.04 -1.76
C ARG A 139 17.86 8.80 -1.31
N ILE A 140 18.17 9.29 -0.12
CA ILE A 140 19.46 9.13 0.52
C ILE A 140 19.25 8.47 1.86
N LEU A 141 19.85 7.31 2.05
CA LEU A 141 19.90 6.61 3.33
C LEU A 141 21.21 6.95 4.00
N PHE A 142 21.15 7.58 5.17
CA PHE A 142 22.31 7.96 5.97
C PHE A 142 22.56 6.90 7.04
N LEU A 143 23.80 6.41 7.16
CA LEU A 143 24.16 5.30 8.03
C LEU A 143 25.24 5.71 9.04
N ASP A 144 25.19 5.09 10.24
CA ASP A 144 26.24 5.21 11.23
C ASP A 144 27.39 4.22 10.96
N LYS A 145 28.42 4.23 11.84
CA LYS A 145 29.59 3.35 11.75
C LYS A 145 29.26 1.85 11.90
N GLY A 146 28.08 1.53 12.45
CA GLY A 146 27.55 0.17 12.58
C GLY A 146 26.61 -0.20 11.45
N ASN A 147 26.51 0.64 10.41
CA ASN A 147 25.56 0.50 9.29
C ASN A 147 24.08 0.53 9.72
N HIS A 148 23.76 1.19 10.84
CA HIS A 148 22.39 1.42 11.21
C HIS A 148 21.85 2.68 10.51
N LEU A 149 20.60 2.63 10.10
CA LEU A 149 19.93 3.75 9.44
C LEU A 149 19.70 4.90 10.43
N ILE A 150 20.38 6.03 10.20
CA ILE A 150 20.19 7.28 10.95
C ILE A 150 19.00 8.05 10.40
N ALA A 151 18.96 8.25 9.08
CA ALA A 151 17.91 8.98 8.38
C ALA A 151 17.68 8.43 6.98
N ASP A 152 16.45 8.58 6.51
CA ASP A 152 16.00 8.29 5.15
C ASP A 152 15.31 9.54 4.62
N GLU A 153 15.98 10.25 3.72
CA GLU A 153 15.53 11.53 3.19
C GLU A 153 15.27 11.44 1.69
N GLN A 154 14.09 11.89 1.28
CA GLN A 154 13.79 12.11 -0.12
C GLN A 154 14.36 13.47 -0.52
N HIS A 155 15.32 13.46 -1.46
CA HIS A 155 16.06 14.68 -1.78
C HIS A 155 15.32 15.58 -2.76
N GLN A 156 14.66 15.03 -3.76
CA GLN A 156 13.76 15.76 -4.67
C GLN A 156 12.75 14.85 -5.36
N THR A 157 11.63 15.44 -5.78
CA THR A 157 10.72 14.86 -6.76
C THR A 157 11.09 15.44 -8.11
N GLY A 158 11.67 14.63 -9.01
CA GLY A 158 12.06 15.07 -10.35
C GLY A 158 10.86 15.31 -11.27
N THR A 159 11.11 16.06 -12.36
CA THR A 159 10.31 15.93 -13.57
C THR A 159 10.71 14.64 -14.29
N VAL A 160 9.85 14.13 -15.19
CA VAL A 160 9.92 12.79 -15.81
C VAL A 160 11.33 12.33 -16.30
N ASP A 161 12.29 13.22 -16.49
CA ASP A 161 13.58 12.90 -17.09
C ASP A 161 14.84 13.31 -16.30
N HIS A 162 14.74 14.03 -15.16
CA HIS A 162 15.94 14.48 -14.43
C HIS A 162 15.68 14.80 -12.96
N THR A 163 16.45 14.16 -12.07
CA THR A 163 16.56 14.52 -10.65
C THR A 163 18.01 14.92 -10.36
N PRO A 164 18.36 16.21 -10.36
CA PRO A 164 19.74 16.64 -10.11
C PRO A 164 20.11 16.38 -8.64
N VAL A 165 21.24 15.70 -8.43
CA VAL A 165 21.84 15.46 -7.12
C VAL A 165 23.10 16.30 -7.02
N TYR A 166 23.17 17.15 -5.99
CA TYR A 166 24.33 17.97 -5.72
C TYR A 166 25.21 17.31 -4.64
N PRO A 167 26.38 16.74 -5.00
CA PRO A 167 27.22 16.01 -4.04
C PRO A 167 27.55 16.82 -2.77
N ARG A 168 27.77 18.12 -2.89
CA ARG A 168 28.06 19.01 -1.74
C ARG A 168 26.92 19.03 -0.71
N GLU A 169 25.66 19.00 -1.14
CA GLU A 169 24.50 19.00 -0.24
C GLU A 169 24.37 17.66 0.47
N VAL A 170 24.62 16.56 -0.24
CA VAL A 170 24.65 15.21 0.34
C VAL A 170 25.73 15.10 1.41
N VAL A 171 26.96 15.56 1.11
CA VAL A 171 28.07 15.54 2.06
C VAL A 171 27.79 16.44 3.27
N LYS A 172 27.29 17.66 3.05
CA LYS A 172 26.89 18.55 4.12
C LYS A 172 25.88 17.89 5.04
N ARG A 173 24.84 17.29 4.48
CA ARG A 173 23.79 16.61 5.24
C ARG A 173 24.31 15.38 6.00
N ALA A 174 25.19 14.61 5.39
CA ALA A 174 25.86 13.50 6.06
C ALA A 174 26.67 13.95 7.30
N LEU A 175 27.38 15.06 7.18
CA LEU A 175 28.13 15.64 8.31
C LEU A 175 27.21 16.13 9.43
N GLU A 176 26.12 16.83 9.09
CA GLU A 176 25.10 17.29 10.06
C GLU A 176 24.50 16.11 10.85
N LEU A 177 24.26 14.99 10.19
CA LEU A 177 23.71 13.78 10.79
C LEU A 177 24.78 12.90 11.47
N SER A 178 26.06 13.26 11.39
CA SER A 178 27.19 12.42 11.82
C SER A 178 27.17 11.04 11.16
N ALA A 179 26.68 10.96 9.92
CA ALA A 179 26.67 9.75 9.13
C ALA A 179 28.08 9.39 8.65
N THR A 180 28.40 8.09 8.63
CA THR A 180 29.69 7.58 8.17
C THR A 180 29.61 6.93 6.79
N ALA A 181 28.39 6.62 6.35
CA ALA A 181 28.12 6.09 5.00
C ALA A 181 26.77 6.59 4.49
N VAL A 182 26.60 6.58 3.17
CA VAL A 182 25.35 6.90 2.50
C VAL A 182 25.03 5.85 1.43
N ILE A 183 23.76 5.52 1.28
CA ILE A 183 23.25 4.75 0.15
C ILE A 183 22.36 5.67 -0.67
N LEU A 184 22.70 5.81 -1.95
CA LEU A 184 21.90 6.58 -2.91
C LEU A 184 20.95 5.63 -3.62
N VAL A 185 19.66 5.95 -3.60
CA VAL A 185 18.60 5.11 -4.18
C VAL A 185 17.78 5.94 -5.15
N HIS A 186 17.52 5.36 -6.31
CA HIS A 186 16.75 5.97 -7.38
C HIS A 186 15.80 4.93 -7.98
N ASN A 187 14.55 5.30 -8.21
CA ASN A 187 13.60 4.45 -8.92
C ASN A 187 13.41 4.93 -10.35
N HIS A 188 13.17 3.98 -11.25
CA HIS A 188 12.71 4.25 -12.61
C HIS A 188 11.30 3.68 -12.75
N PRO A 189 10.23 4.51 -12.62
CA PRO A 189 8.87 4.03 -12.84
C PRO A 189 8.75 3.48 -14.26
N THR A 190 8.42 2.19 -14.37
CA THR A 190 8.04 1.61 -15.68
C THR A 190 6.67 2.15 -16.05
N ARG A 191 6.55 2.70 -17.26
CA ARG A 191 5.28 3.12 -17.87
C ARG A 191 4.41 1.93 -18.23
#